data_52387f08d81b5434084890c25b9da6af
#
_entry.id   52387f08d81b5434084890c25b9da6af
#
_cell.length_a   1.000
_cell.length_b   1.000
_cell.length_c   1.000
_cell.angle_alpha   90.00
_cell.angle_beta   90.00
_cell.angle_gamma   90.00
#
_symmetry.space_group_name_H-M   'P 1'
#
loop_
_entity.id
_entity.type
_entity.pdbx_description
1 polymer ?
#
loop_
_entity_poly.entity_id
_entity_poly.type
_entity_poly.pdbx_seq_one_letter_code
_entity_poly.pdbx_strand_id
1 'polypeptide(L)'
;LLYAMEHADRILTGLQPSFNWRDMLTGIVAAVILKLLVWQKQSDAKKLRKGIEYGSARWGNAEDIKPYMSEDPWMNIPLTATEALTMESRPKQPKYARNKNIVVIGGSGSGKTRFFVKPSVMQMNCSMVITDPKGTLIEECGKMLAKGPPKKDKNGNIMKDKSGKVVHEPYVIKVLNTINFSKSLHYNPFAYIRSEKDILKLVTTIIVNTKGEGEKASEDFWVKAEKLLYTALIAFIWYEGDEEEKNLNTLLDLLNESETREEDETYQNPVDMMFQELEERDPQHFAVRQYKKYKMAAGKTAKSILISCGARLAPFDIAELREIMSYDEMELDKIGDRKTALFLIMSDTDTTFNFVIAMLQSQLFNLLCDKADDVYGGRLPVHAVSYTHLTLPT
;
A
#
# COMPACT_ATOMS: atom_id res chain seq x y z
N LEU A 1 20.66 -13.95 -56.05
CA LEU A 1 21.34 -12.69 -55.69
C LEU A 1 22.82 -12.75 -56.02
N LEU A 2 23.59 -13.74 -55.53
CA LEU A 2 25.03 -13.89 -55.83
C LEU A 2 25.31 -13.98 -57.33
N TYR A 3 24.56 -14.79 -58.09
CA TYR A 3 24.69 -14.94 -59.55
C TYR A 3 24.43 -13.59 -60.28
N ALA A 4 23.47 -12.79 -59.79
CA ALA A 4 23.16 -11.46 -60.37
C ALA A 4 24.26 -10.44 -60.08
N MET A 5 24.96 -10.57 -58.94
CA MET A 5 26.08 -9.66 -58.58
C MET A 5 27.34 -10.01 -59.39
N GLU A 6 27.65 -11.32 -59.62
CA GLU A 6 28.81 -11.74 -60.43
C GLU A 6 28.69 -11.43 -61.91
N HIS A 7 27.46 -11.29 -62.43
CA HIS A 7 27.18 -11.01 -63.84
C HIS A 7 26.54 -9.66 -64.10
N ALA A 8 26.64 -8.75 -63.13
CA ALA A 8 26.01 -7.40 -63.20
C ALA A 8 26.39 -6.63 -64.47
N ASP A 9 27.67 -6.71 -64.85
CA ASP A 9 28.18 -6.00 -66.05
C ASP A 9 27.55 -6.53 -67.33
N ARG A 10 27.32 -7.84 -67.44
CA ARG A 10 26.68 -8.47 -68.59
C ARG A 10 25.18 -8.20 -68.66
N ILE A 11 24.53 -8.14 -67.51
CA ILE A 11 23.09 -7.85 -67.42
C ILE A 11 22.85 -6.36 -67.79
N LEU A 12 23.69 -5.45 -67.33
CA LEU A 12 23.55 -4.02 -67.61
C LEU A 12 23.87 -3.65 -69.09
N THR A 13 24.84 -4.31 -69.71
CA THR A 13 25.19 -4.09 -71.14
C THR A 13 24.20 -4.71 -72.11
N GLY A 14 23.38 -5.69 -71.68
CA GLY A 14 22.34 -6.32 -72.50
C GLY A 14 20.95 -5.62 -72.43
N LEU A 15 20.79 -4.61 -71.58
CA LEU A 15 19.52 -3.89 -71.42
C LEU A 15 19.32 -2.92 -72.59
N GLN A 16 18.61 -3.36 -73.65
CA GLN A 16 18.12 -2.42 -74.68
C GLN A 16 16.76 -1.84 -74.24
N PRO A 17 16.56 -0.53 -74.37
CA PRO A 17 15.27 0.09 -74.04
C PRO A 17 14.17 -0.45 -74.95
N SER A 18 13.18 -1.13 -74.35
CA SER A 18 11.99 -1.60 -75.10
C SER A 18 10.93 -0.47 -75.07
N PHE A 19 10.47 -0.11 -76.26
CA PHE A 19 9.36 0.82 -76.46
C PHE A 19 8.02 0.10 -76.58
N ASN A 20 7.98 -1.21 -76.26
CA ASN A 20 6.73 -1.97 -76.25
C ASN A 20 5.84 -1.46 -75.09
N TRP A 21 4.60 -1.11 -75.35
CA TRP A 21 3.68 -0.58 -74.38
C TRP A 21 3.46 -1.48 -73.13
N ARG A 22 3.56 -2.81 -73.31
CA ARG A 22 3.46 -3.79 -72.22
C ARG A 22 4.65 -3.73 -71.28
N ASP A 23 5.84 -3.56 -71.81
CA ASP A 23 7.08 -3.44 -71.03
C ASP A 23 7.12 -2.12 -70.29
N MET A 24 6.65 -1.05 -70.90
CA MET A 24 6.50 0.27 -70.25
C MET A 24 5.49 0.21 -69.12
N LEU A 25 4.35 -0.49 -69.33
CA LEU A 25 3.33 -0.66 -68.27
C LEU A 25 3.85 -1.44 -67.09
N THR A 26 4.56 -2.55 -67.33
CA THR A 26 5.21 -3.35 -66.28
C THR A 26 6.25 -2.56 -65.49
N GLY A 27 7.04 -1.77 -66.18
CA GLY A 27 8.02 -0.83 -65.57
C GLY A 27 7.34 0.22 -64.66
N ILE A 28 6.28 0.83 -65.16
CA ILE A 28 5.50 1.83 -64.35
C ILE A 28 4.90 1.15 -63.12
N VAL A 29 4.27 -0.01 -63.26
CA VAL A 29 3.68 -0.73 -62.11
C VAL A 29 4.76 -1.12 -61.11
N ALA A 30 5.91 -1.62 -61.56
CA ALA A 30 7.01 -1.94 -60.65
C ALA A 30 7.56 -0.67 -59.93
N ALA A 31 7.67 0.44 -60.60
CA ALA A 31 8.10 1.72 -60.03
C ALA A 31 7.09 2.23 -58.99
N VAL A 32 5.79 2.10 -59.25
CA VAL A 32 4.73 2.51 -58.31
C VAL A 32 4.77 1.59 -57.07
N ILE A 33 4.91 0.27 -57.24
CA ILE A 33 5.04 -0.67 -56.12
C ILE A 33 6.28 -0.34 -55.30
N LEU A 34 7.43 -0.13 -55.89
CA LEU A 34 8.65 0.26 -55.21
C LEU A 34 8.49 1.58 -54.46
N LYS A 35 7.85 2.57 -55.05
CA LYS A 35 7.58 3.86 -54.42
C LYS A 35 6.63 3.72 -53.23
N LEU A 36 5.62 2.86 -53.33
CA LEU A 36 4.71 2.58 -52.22
C LEU A 36 5.43 1.88 -51.08
N LEU A 37 6.28 0.88 -51.35
CA LEU A 37 7.08 0.19 -50.34
C LEU A 37 8.06 1.13 -49.63
N VAL A 38 8.74 2.00 -50.41
CA VAL A 38 9.63 3.01 -49.83
C VAL A 38 8.84 4.01 -48.98
N TRP A 39 7.68 4.46 -49.48
CA TRP A 39 6.82 5.37 -48.72
C TRP A 39 6.29 4.74 -47.43
N GLN A 40 5.84 3.48 -47.47
CA GLN A 40 5.42 2.75 -46.28
C GLN A 40 6.58 2.62 -45.30
N LYS A 41 7.78 2.21 -45.77
CA LYS A 41 8.96 2.09 -44.91
C LYS A 41 9.40 3.41 -44.29
N GLN A 42 9.25 4.52 -45.03
CA GLN A 42 9.53 5.87 -44.52
C GLN A 42 8.45 6.38 -43.53
N SER A 43 7.20 6.01 -43.77
CA SER A 43 6.08 6.31 -42.87
C SER A 43 6.21 5.58 -41.54
N ASP A 44 6.62 4.30 -41.59
CA ASP A 44 6.84 3.44 -40.40
C ASP A 44 8.21 3.69 -39.75
N ALA A 45 9.12 4.34 -40.42
CA ALA A 45 10.41 4.74 -39.85
C ALA A 45 10.20 5.74 -38.72
N LYS A 46 10.62 5.38 -37.48
CA LYS A 46 10.63 6.32 -36.35
C LYS A 46 11.32 7.61 -36.80
N LYS A 47 10.59 8.72 -36.74
CA LYS A 47 11.14 10.06 -37.06
C LYS A 47 12.15 10.40 -35.98
N LEU A 48 13.41 10.04 -36.20
CA LEU A 48 14.52 10.43 -35.35
C LEU A 48 14.67 11.96 -35.47
N ARG A 49 14.30 12.67 -34.42
CA ARG A 49 14.54 14.10 -34.34
C ARG A 49 16.03 14.32 -34.06
N LYS A 50 16.71 15.09 -34.92
CA LYS A 50 18.13 15.46 -34.71
C LYS A 50 18.31 16.07 -33.32
N GLY A 51 19.26 15.55 -32.54
CA GLY A 51 19.57 16.04 -31.18
C GLY A 51 18.82 15.37 -30.04
N ILE A 52 18.06 14.27 -30.30
CA ILE A 52 17.38 13.49 -29.26
C ILE A 52 17.84 12.03 -29.37
N GLU A 53 18.97 11.73 -28.74
CA GLU A 53 19.60 10.39 -28.85
C GLU A 53 18.93 9.31 -28.03
N TYR A 54 18.17 9.63 -26.95
CA TYR A 54 17.62 8.68 -25.96
C TYR A 54 16.10 8.75 -25.78
N GLY A 55 15.36 9.24 -26.78
CA GLY A 55 13.89 9.26 -26.76
C GLY A 55 13.29 10.66 -26.98
N SER A 56 11.97 10.72 -26.99
CA SER A 56 11.22 11.98 -27.20
C SER A 56 10.86 12.69 -25.89
N ALA A 57 11.41 12.26 -24.76
CA ALA A 57 11.16 12.87 -23.46
C ALA A 57 11.80 14.29 -23.39
N ARG A 58 11.05 15.24 -22.88
CA ARG A 58 11.50 16.61 -22.59
C ARG A 58 10.93 17.07 -21.26
N TRP A 59 11.51 18.06 -20.67
CA TRP A 59 10.91 18.74 -19.54
C TRP A 59 9.58 19.36 -19.96
N GLY A 60 8.53 19.14 -19.15
CA GLY A 60 7.21 19.75 -19.36
C GLY A 60 7.21 21.23 -18.97
N ASN A 61 6.24 21.96 -19.49
CA ASN A 61 5.92 23.32 -19.09
C ASN A 61 4.49 23.37 -18.49
N ALA A 62 4.05 24.54 -18.06
CA ALA A 62 2.72 24.71 -17.44
C ALA A 62 1.56 24.27 -18.35
N GLU A 63 1.69 24.38 -19.67
CA GLU A 63 0.67 23.94 -20.63
C GLU A 63 0.58 22.41 -20.71
N ASP A 64 1.70 21.72 -20.56
CA ASP A 64 1.73 20.26 -20.59
C ASP A 64 1.05 19.64 -19.34
N ILE A 65 1.11 20.31 -18.19
CA ILE A 65 0.52 19.81 -16.94
C ILE A 65 -0.97 20.17 -16.80
N LYS A 66 -1.41 21.27 -17.43
CA LYS A 66 -2.78 21.77 -17.34
C LYS A 66 -3.87 20.71 -17.58
N PRO A 67 -3.75 19.77 -18.56
CA PRO A 67 -4.74 18.72 -18.78
C PRO A 67 -4.85 17.70 -17.63
N TYR A 68 -3.89 17.67 -16.72
CA TYR A 68 -3.84 16.79 -15.56
C TYR A 68 -4.33 17.47 -14.27
N MET A 69 -4.75 18.71 -14.34
CA MET A 69 -5.32 19.46 -13.23
C MET A 69 -6.84 19.43 -13.30
N SER A 70 -7.50 19.46 -12.16
CA SER A 70 -8.94 19.72 -12.07
C SER A 70 -9.22 21.22 -12.17
N GLU A 71 -10.34 21.58 -12.79
CA GLU A 71 -10.85 22.96 -12.81
C GLU A 71 -11.20 23.48 -11.41
N ASP A 72 -11.64 22.56 -10.51
CA ASP A 72 -11.81 22.89 -9.09
C ASP A 72 -10.46 22.80 -8.36
N PRO A 73 -9.90 23.91 -7.88
CA PRO A 73 -8.62 23.90 -7.18
C PRO A 73 -8.58 22.98 -5.96
N TRP A 74 -9.73 22.76 -5.28
CA TRP A 74 -9.83 21.88 -4.12
C TRP A 74 -9.68 20.41 -4.47
N MET A 75 -9.96 20.03 -5.71
CA MET A 75 -9.83 18.67 -6.20
C MET A 75 -8.44 18.37 -6.77
N ASN A 76 -7.44 19.09 -6.34
CA ASN A 76 -6.06 18.93 -6.77
C ASN A 76 -5.13 18.63 -5.60
N ILE A 77 -4.05 17.91 -5.89
CA ILE A 77 -2.86 17.76 -5.02
C ILE A 77 -1.89 18.86 -5.46
N PRO A 78 -1.57 19.86 -4.64
CA PRO A 78 -0.60 20.88 -4.98
C PRO A 78 0.80 20.28 -5.09
N LEU A 79 1.46 20.46 -6.23
CA LEU A 79 2.84 20.01 -6.46
C LEU A 79 3.83 21.14 -6.25
N THR A 80 3.50 22.31 -6.76
CA THR A 80 4.25 23.57 -6.62
C THR A 80 3.28 24.72 -6.35
N ALA A 81 3.74 25.95 -6.46
CA ALA A 81 2.87 27.13 -6.34
C ALA A 81 1.87 27.25 -7.50
N THR A 82 2.18 26.70 -8.67
CA THR A 82 1.41 26.86 -9.92
C THR A 82 0.94 25.54 -10.52
N GLU A 83 1.64 24.44 -10.23
CA GLU A 83 1.31 23.11 -10.76
C GLU A 83 0.64 22.24 -9.71
N ALA A 84 -0.34 21.46 -10.17
CA ALA A 84 -1.09 20.53 -9.35
C ALA A 84 -1.47 19.27 -10.14
N LEU A 85 -1.89 18.23 -9.45
CA LEU A 85 -2.38 17.00 -10.04
C LEU A 85 -3.80 16.73 -9.55
N THR A 86 -4.73 16.50 -10.47
CA THR A 86 -6.11 16.18 -10.09
C THR A 86 -6.21 14.93 -9.24
N MET A 87 -7.10 14.95 -8.26
CA MET A 87 -7.47 13.78 -7.46
C MET A 87 -8.45 12.84 -8.20
N GLU A 88 -9.06 13.28 -9.29
CA GLU A 88 -9.95 12.42 -10.07
C GLU A 88 -9.19 11.22 -10.64
N SER A 89 -9.66 10.01 -10.27
CA SER A 89 -9.10 8.75 -10.78
C SER A 89 -9.52 8.45 -12.21
N ARG A 90 -10.68 8.98 -12.63
CA ARG A 90 -11.32 8.74 -13.95
C ARG A 90 -11.66 10.07 -14.61
N PRO A 91 -10.66 10.80 -15.15
CA PRO A 91 -10.91 12.05 -15.88
C PRO A 91 -11.74 11.79 -17.14
N LYS A 92 -12.42 12.82 -17.65
CA LYS A 92 -13.26 12.75 -18.86
C LYS A 92 -12.51 12.14 -20.07
N GLN A 93 -11.19 12.39 -20.16
CA GLN A 93 -10.34 11.81 -21.19
C GLN A 93 -9.37 10.80 -20.54
N PRO A 94 -9.52 9.48 -20.78
CA PRO A 94 -8.72 8.44 -20.15
C PRO A 94 -7.19 8.59 -20.37
N LYS A 95 -6.77 9.21 -21.47
CA LYS A 95 -5.35 9.45 -21.75
C LYS A 95 -4.65 10.35 -20.71
N TYR A 96 -5.42 11.10 -19.92
CA TYR A 96 -4.91 11.95 -18.84
C TYR A 96 -5.02 11.29 -17.46
N ALA A 97 -5.57 10.08 -17.38
CA ALA A 97 -5.53 9.30 -16.15
C ALA A 97 -4.07 8.99 -15.77
N ARG A 98 -3.69 9.27 -14.53
CA ARG A 98 -2.34 9.01 -14.01
C ARG A 98 -2.44 8.37 -12.64
N ASN A 99 -1.43 7.59 -12.31
CA ASN A 99 -1.19 7.15 -10.95
C ASN A 99 -0.96 8.38 -10.05
N LYS A 100 -1.52 8.32 -8.83
CA LYS A 100 -1.42 9.39 -7.83
C LYS A 100 -0.24 9.20 -6.86
N ASN A 101 0.63 8.21 -7.10
CA ASN A 101 1.85 8.04 -6.32
C ASN A 101 2.83 9.17 -6.65
N ILE A 102 3.18 9.95 -5.64
CA ILE A 102 4.05 11.12 -5.78
C ILE A 102 5.30 10.88 -4.92
N VAL A 103 6.46 11.02 -5.51
CA VAL A 103 7.75 11.00 -4.80
C VAL A 103 8.31 12.41 -4.76
N VAL A 104 8.58 12.91 -3.55
CA VAL A 104 9.18 14.23 -3.33
C VAL A 104 10.61 14.04 -2.82
N ILE A 105 11.59 14.44 -3.63
CA ILE A 105 13.00 14.27 -3.31
C ILE A 105 13.61 15.62 -2.93
N GLY A 106 14.37 15.64 -1.83
CA GLY A 106 15.06 16.83 -1.37
C GLY A 106 15.87 16.55 -0.09
N GLY A 107 16.95 17.27 0.10
CA GLY A 107 17.77 17.19 1.30
C GLY A 107 17.06 17.64 2.59
N SER A 108 17.73 17.53 3.73
CA SER A 108 17.22 18.09 4.98
C SER A 108 17.06 19.62 4.84
N GLY A 109 16.00 20.19 5.39
CA GLY A 109 15.72 21.62 5.29
C GLY A 109 15.24 22.14 3.92
N SER A 110 15.14 21.28 2.88
CA SER A 110 14.67 21.70 1.53
C SER A 110 13.20 22.12 1.47
N GLY A 111 12.48 22.04 2.56
CA GLY A 111 11.08 22.49 2.65
C GLY A 111 10.03 21.48 2.19
N LYS A 112 10.37 20.18 2.04
CA LYS A 112 9.40 19.13 1.67
C LYS A 112 8.11 19.21 2.48
N THR A 113 8.23 19.27 3.80
CA THR A 113 7.06 19.39 4.70
C THR A 113 6.32 20.71 4.47
N ARG A 114 7.05 21.82 4.38
CA ARG A 114 6.47 23.17 4.27
C ARG A 114 5.76 23.42 2.97
N PHE A 115 6.35 22.98 1.83
CA PHE A 115 5.87 23.35 0.50
C PHE A 115 5.03 22.28 -0.18
N PHE A 116 5.07 21.04 0.31
CA PHE A 116 4.28 19.95 -0.27
C PHE A 116 3.26 19.39 0.71
N VAL A 117 3.71 18.93 1.91
CA VAL A 117 2.80 18.19 2.81
C VAL A 117 1.77 19.07 3.46
N LYS A 118 2.21 20.16 4.10
CA LYS A 118 1.28 21.08 4.76
C LYS A 118 0.24 21.63 3.77
N PRO A 119 0.60 22.13 2.58
CA PRO A 119 -0.38 22.53 1.57
C PRO A 119 -1.33 21.39 1.18
N SER A 120 -0.84 20.15 1.04
CA SER A 120 -1.69 19.00 0.73
C SER A 120 -2.67 18.68 1.86
N VAL A 121 -2.24 18.71 3.11
CA VAL A 121 -3.10 18.54 4.30
C VAL A 121 -4.12 19.69 4.40
N MET A 122 -3.70 20.91 4.10
CA MET A 122 -4.56 22.11 4.16
C MET A 122 -5.67 22.12 3.10
N GLN A 123 -5.55 21.33 2.03
CA GLN A 123 -6.63 21.15 1.05
C GLN A 123 -7.89 20.55 1.65
N MET A 124 -7.78 19.74 2.70
CA MET A 124 -8.92 19.14 3.42
C MET A 124 -9.99 18.53 2.50
N ASN A 125 -9.58 17.93 1.37
CA ASN A 125 -10.48 17.45 0.32
C ASN A 125 -10.86 15.98 0.47
N CYS A 126 -10.15 15.21 1.29
CA CYS A 126 -10.34 13.77 1.47
C CYS A 126 -9.96 13.34 2.90
N SER A 127 -10.26 12.09 3.27
CA SER A 127 -9.65 11.46 4.45
C SER A 127 -8.15 11.27 4.24
N MET A 128 -7.36 11.39 5.29
CA MET A 128 -5.90 11.39 5.21
C MET A 128 -5.29 10.43 6.22
N VAL A 129 -4.21 9.75 5.82
CA VAL A 129 -3.31 9.00 6.70
C VAL A 129 -1.95 9.68 6.62
N ILE A 130 -1.47 10.21 7.73
CA ILE A 130 -0.29 11.06 7.79
C ILE A 130 0.73 10.44 8.71
N THR A 131 1.85 9.97 8.18
CA THR A 131 3.00 9.60 9.01
C THR A 131 3.72 10.88 9.44
N ASP A 132 3.76 11.14 10.73
CA ASP A 132 4.26 12.40 11.32
C ASP A 132 5.47 12.12 12.22
N PRO A 133 6.70 12.06 11.67
CA PRO A 133 7.91 11.93 12.48
C PRO A 133 8.02 13.16 13.37
N LYS A 134 7.97 12.98 14.69
CA LYS A 134 8.02 14.03 15.74
C LYS A 134 6.67 14.62 16.19
N GLY A 135 5.55 14.37 15.52
CA GLY A 135 4.26 14.90 15.91
C GLY A 135 4.05 16.39 15.61
N THR A 136 4.89 17.00 14.77
CA THR A 136 4.79 18.44 14.47
C THR A 136 3.62 18.79 13.55
N LEU A 137 3.22 17.87 12.66
CA LEU A 137 2.11 18.11 11.75
C LEU A 137 0.76 18.17 12.47
N ILE A 138 0.54 17.30 13.46
CA ILE A 138 -0.70 17.34 14.24
C ILE A 138 -0.77 18.61 15.08
N GLU A 139 0.34 19.06 15.66
CA GLU A 139 0.37 20.32 16.43
C GLU A 139 0.00 21.53 15.56
N GLU A 140 0.53 21.61 14.34
CA GLU A 140 0.32 22.72 13.44
C GLU A 140 -1.02 22.67 12.68
N CYS A 141 -1.46 21.48 12.25
CA CYS A 141 -2.63 21.32 11.40
C CYS A 141 -3.86 20.77 12.14
N GLY A 142 -3.70 20.15 13.31
CA GLY A 142 -4.78 19.45 14.00
C GLY A 142 -5.99 20.35 14.33
N LYS A 143 -5.78 21.56 14.83
CA LYS A 143 -6.88 22.51 15.13
C LYS A 143 -7.64 22.92 13.87
N MET A 144 -6.96 23.09 12.75
CA MET A 144 -7.56 23.42 11.47
C MET A 144 -8.42 22.26 10.96
N LEU A 145 -7.91 21.03 11.04
CA LEU A 145 -8.63 19.81 10.66
C LEU A 145 -9.83 19.57 11.58
N ALA A 146 -9.68 19.76 12.89
CA ALA A 146 -10.78 19.63 13.85
C ALA A 146 -11.91 20.63 13.58
N LYS A 147 -11.60 21.83 13.07
CA LYS A 147 -12.61 22.77 12.59
C LYS A 147 -13.21 22.33 11.25
N GLY A 148 -12.38 21.82 10.37
CA GLY A 148 -12.74 21.36 9.02
C GLY A 148 -13.00 22.47 8.01
N PRO A 149 -13.16 22.11 6.73
CA PRO A 149 -13.46 23.03 5.64
C PRO A 149 -14.89 23.57 5.76
N PRO A 150 -15.20 24.72 5.15
CA PRO A 150 -16.57 25.17 4.98
C PRO A 150 -17.41 24.12 4.25
N LYS A 151 -18.56 23.79 4.84
CA LYS A 151 -19.51 22.87 4.22
C LYS A 151 -20.15 23.55 3.02
N LYS A 152 -20.18 22.85 1.89
CA LYS A 152 -20.81 23.31 0.63
C LYS A 152 -22.14 22.60 0.40
N ASP A 153 -23.09 23.29 -0.19
CA ASP A 153 -24.35 22.72 -0.67
C ASP A 153 -24.12 21.95 -2.00
N LYS A 154 -25.19 21.37 -2.56
CA LYS A 154 -25.14 20.63 -3.84
C LYS A 154 -24.73 21.51 -5.04
N ASN A 155 -24.83 22.83 -4.90
CA ASN A 155 -24.48 23.82 -5.94
C ASN A 155 -23.08 24.40 -5.73
N GLY A 156 -22.34 23.96 -4.68
CA GLY A 156 -21.00 24.42 -4.36
C GLY A 156 -20.96 25.69 -3.48
N ASN A 157 -22.10 26.23 -3.06
CA ASN A 157 -22.14 27.42 -2.22
C ASN A 157 -21.86 27.08 -0.75
N ILE A 158 -21.18 27.99 -0.04
CA ILE A 158 -20.87 27.81 1.38
C ILE A 158 -22.15 27.90 2.21
N MET A 159 -22.41 26.84 2.97
CA MET A 159 -23.57 26.78 3.87
C MET A 159 -23.36 27.68 5.09
N LYS A 160 -24.40 28.40 5.45
CA LYS A 160 -24.46 29.22 6.68
C LYS A 160 -25.59 28.72 7.56
N ASP A 161 -25.41 28.82 8.87
CA ASP A 161 -26.46 28.55 9.86
C ASP A 161 -27.49 29.68 9.93
N LYS A 162 -28.49 29.51 10.79
CA LYS A 162 -29.56 30.52 11.00
C LYS A 162 -29.04 31.86 11.51
N SER A 163 -27.84 31.92 12.08
CA SER A 163 -27.17 33.12 12.56
C SER A 163 -26.24 33.76 11.51
N GLY A 164 -26.16 33.20 10.29
CA GLY A 164 -25.26 33.66 9.23
C GLY A 164 -23.83 33.17 9.34
N LYS A 165 -23.50 32.35 10.35
CA LYS A 165 -22.16 31.81 10.55
C LYS A 165 -21.93 30.63 9.62
N VAL A 166 -20.70 30.52 9.07
CA VAL A 166 -20.29 29.42 8.18
C VAL A 166 -20.34 28.09 8.94
N VAL A 167 -21.03 27.11 8.35
CA VAL A 167 -21.05 25.73 8.83
C VAL A 167 -19.78 25.03 8.33
N HIS A 168 -19.08 24.35 9.23
CA HIS A 168 -17.87 23.58 8.91
C HIS A 168 -18.16 22.08 8.96
N GLU A 169 -17.35 21.30 8.24
CA GLU A 169 -17.37 19.83 8.25
C GLU A 169 -16.09 19.32 8.94
N PRO A 170 -16.13 19.06 10.26
CA PRO A 170 -14.94 18.69 11.02
C PRO A 170 -14.40 17.32 10.61
N TYR A 171 -13.07 17.17 10.69
CA TYR A 171 -12.43 15.86 10.60
C TYR A 171 -12.51 15.13 11.94
N VAL A 172 -12.68 13.82 11.87
CA VAL A 172 -12.37 12.93 12.99
C VAL A 172 -10.86 12.78 13.05
N ILE A 173 -10.26 13.19 14.16
CA ILE A 173 -8.82 13.08 14.37
C ILE A 173 -8.53 11.77 15.11
N LYS A 174 -7.69 10.93 14.51
CA LYS A 174 -7.18 9.68 15.10
C LYS A 174 -5.67 9.78 15.21
N VAL A 175 -5.10 9.23 16.29
CA VAL A 175 -3.67 9.31 16.57
C VAL A 175 -3.17 7.97 17.07
N LEU A 176 -2.19 7.38 16.38
CA LEU A 176 -1.35 6.32 16.90
C LEU A 176 0.03 6.94 17.20
N ASN A 177 0.44 6.93 18.46
CA ASN A 177 1.68 7.57 18.89
C ASN A 177 2.61 6.56 19.55
N THR A 178 3.68 6.17 18.83
CA THR A 178 4.68 5.23 19.34
C THR A 178 5.86 5.90 20.05
N ILE A 179 5.87 7.24 20.12
CA ILE A 179 6.85 8.00 20.93
C ILE A 179 6.34 8.15 22.37
N ASN A 180 5.04 8.37 22.53
CA ASN A 180 4.39 8.55 23.83
C ASN A 180 3.03 7.83 23.79
N PHE A 181 3.00 6.63 24.30
CA PHE A 181 1.82 5.78 24.31
C PHE A 181 0.62 6.37 25.06
N SER A 182 0.86 7.17 26.10
CA SER A 182 -0.23 7.84 26.84
C SER A 182 -1.01 8.87 26.01
N LYS A 183 -0.48 9.26 24.86
CA LYS A 183 -1.13 10.18 23.90
C LYS A 183 -1.62 9.45 22.65
N SER A 184 -1.65 8.13 22.68
CA SER A 184 -2.15 7.28 21.59
C SER A 184 -3.59 6.86 21.83
N LEU A 185 -4.35 6.69 20.77
CA LEU A 185 -5.57 5.90 20.77
C LEU A 185 -5.22 4.41 20.73
N HIS A 186 -6.14 3.58 21.20
CA HIS A 186 -5.99 2.13 21.20
C HIS A 186 -6.17 1.57 19.80
N TYR A 187 -5.35 0.59 19.46
CA TYR A 187 -5.39 -0.13 18.19
C TYR A 187 -5.35 -1.63 18.44
N ASN A 188 -6.43 -2.32 18.16
CA ASN A 188 -6.52 -3.77 18.27
C ASN A 188 -6.68 -4.39 16.88
N PRO A 189 -5.68 -5.12 16.35
CA PRO A 189 -5.75 -5.74 15.04
C PRO A 189 -6.84 -6.83 14.93
N PHE A 190 -7.28 -7.43 16.04
CA PHE A 190 -8.36 -8.42 16.03
C PHE A 190 -9.72 -7.82 15.67
N ALA A 191 -9.97 -6.55 15.96
CA ALA A 191 -11.20 -5.85 15.62
C ALA A 191 -11.54 -5.87 14.12
N TYR A 192 -10.54 -6.16 13.27
CA TYR A 192 -10.67 -6.16 11.81
C TYR A 192 -10.67 -7.56 11.19
N ILE A 193 -10.74 -8.61 12.01
CA ILE A 193 -10.90 -10.00 11.54
C ILE A 193 -12.38 -10.25 11.28
N ARG A 194 -12.71 -10.62 10.04
CA ARG A 194 -14.08 -10.95 9.62
C ARG A 194 -14.21 -12.38 9.09
N SER A 195 -13.06 -13.01 8.82
CA SER A 195 -12.98 -14.34 8.21
C SER A 195 -11.64 -15.01 8.47
N GLU A 196 -11.57 -16.33 8.27
CA GLU A 196 -10.31 -17.08 8.31
C GLU A 196 -9.21 -16.48 7.39
N LYS A 197 -9.62 -15.89 6.27
CA LYS A 197 -8.71 -15.20 5.35
C LYS A 197 -8.03 -14.01 6.05
N ASP A 198 -8.76 -13.28 6.89
CA ASP A 198 -8.20 -12.12 7.59
C ASP A 198 -7.27 -12.56 8.73
N ILE A 199 -7.53 -13.70 9.35
CA ILE A 199 -6.58 -14.34 10.30
C ILE A 199 -5.24 -14.57 9.59
N LEU A 200 -5.24 -15.20 8.41
CA LEU A 200 -4.03 -15.46 7.65
C LEU A 200 -3.31 -14.17 7.22
N LYS A 201 -4.06 -13.13 6.88
CA LYS A 201 -3.51 -11.79 6.59
C LYS A 201 -2.84 -11.19 7.83
N LEU A 202 -3.50 -11.25 8.99
CA LEU A 202 -2.95 -10.73 10.26
C LEU A 202 -1.66 -11.47 10.64
N VAL A 203 -1.67 -12.81 10.63
CA VAL A 203 -0.48 -13.63 10.91
C VAL A 203 0.67 -13.25 9.98
N THR A 204 0.40 -13.10 8.69
CA THR A 204 1.42 -12.69 7.72
C THR A 204 1.96 -11.29 8.02
N THR A 205 1.07 -10.36 8.39
CA THR A 205 1.43 -8.98 8.75
C THR A 205 2.30 -8.94 10.01
N ILE A 206 1.97 -9.71 11.05
CA ILE A 206 2.79 -9.84 12.26
C ILE A 206 4.20 -10.33 11.88
N ILE A 207 4.29 -11.45 11.18
CA ILE A 207 5.59 -12.06 10.83
C ILE A 207 6.45 -11.14 9.96
N VAL A 208 5.87 -10.48 8.96
CA VAL A 208 6.61 -9.60 8.06
C VAL A 208 7.14 -8.37 8.79
N ASN A 209 6.35 -7.78 9.68
CA ASN A 209 6.69 -6.52 10.33
C ASN A 209 7.50 -6.69 11.63
N THR A 210 7.62 -7.92 12.16
CA THR A 210 8.45 -8.23 13.35
C THR A 210 9.73 -8.97 12.99
N LYS A 211 10.15 -8.99 11.73
CA LYS A 211 11.45 -9.56 11.31
C LYS A 211 12.61 -8.76 11.89
N GLY A 212 13.58 -9.46 12.47
CA GLY A 212 14.85 -8.87 12.85
C GLY A 212 15.70 -8.46 11.64
N GLU A 213 16.59 -7.47 11.83
CA GLU A 213 17.57 -7.09 10.80
C GLU A 213 18.52 -8.27 10.53
N GLY A 214 18.53 -8.79 9.30
CA GLY A 214 19.45 -9.84 8.87
C GLY A 214 18.85 -11.24 8.70
N GLU A 215 17.57 -11.46 8.98
CA GLU A 215 16.90 -12.73 8.67
C GLU A 215 16.87 -12.96 7.14
N LYS A 216 17.71 -13.91 6.68
CA LYS A 216 17.78 -14.33 5.27
C LYS A 216 16.68 -15.34 4.92
N ALA A 217 16.38 -15.46 3.63
CA ALA A 217 15.36 -16.36 3.07
C ALA A 217 15.57 -17.88 3.33
N SER A 218 16.62 -18.31 4.01
CA SER A 218 16.88 -19.71 4.37
C SER A 218 16.01 -20.26 5.51
N GLU A 219 15.16 -19.43 6.09
CA GLU A 219 14.33 -19.74 7.26
C GLU A 219 12.89 -20.13 6.92
N ASP A 220 12.65 -20.62 5.72
CA ASP A 220 11.31 -20.94 5.21
C ASP A 220 10.54 -21.94 6.11
N PHE A 221 11.27 -22.91 6.69
CA PHE A 221 10.66 -23.91 7.59
C PHE A 221 10.17 -23.27 8.90
N TRP A 222 10.99 -22.48 9.58
CA TRP A 222 10.66 -21.86 10.86
C TRP A 222 9.49 -20.88 10.71
N VAL A 223 9.55 -20.01 9.70
CA VAL A 223 8.46 -19.08 9.39
C VAL A 223 7.15 -19.80 9.07
N LYS A 224 7.19 -20.93 8.36
CA LYS A 224 6.00 -21.74 8.09
C LYS A 224 5.42 -22.37 9.38
N ALA A 225 6.28 -22.84 10.25
CA ALA A 225 5.88 -23.44 11.52
C ALA A 225 5.31 -22.39 12.49
N GLU A 226 5.95 -21.21 12.61
CA GLU A 226 5.42 -20.07 13.33
C GLU A 226 4.03 -19.65 12.82
N LYS A 227 3.85 -19.60 11.48
CA LYS A 227 2.56 -19.29 10.88
C LYS A 227 1.46 -20.27 11.31
N LEU A 228 1.76 -21.55 11.38
CA LEU A 228 0.79 -22.56 11.82
C LEU A 228 0.36 -22.31 13.26
N LEU A 229 1.31 -22.08 14.18
CA LEU A 229 1.00 -21.81 15.57
C LEU A 229 0.22 -20.50 15.74
N TYR A 230 0.68 -19.40 15.19
CA TYR A 230 -0.05 -18.13 15.25
C TYR A 230 -1.45 -18.24 14.64
N THR A 231 -1.58 -18.93 13.51
CA THR A 231 -2.91 -19.13 12.89
C THR A 231 -3.83 -19.93 13.79
N ALA A 232 -3.31 -20.98 14.45
CA ALA A 232 -4.10 -21.78 15.37
C ALA A 232 -4.57 -20.96 16.58
N LEU A 233 -3.65 -20.26 17.24
CA LEU A 233 -3.96 -19.47 18.45
C LEU A 233 -4.87 -18.27 18.14
N ILE A 234 -4.59 -17.51 17.09
CA ILE A 234 -5.44 -16.37 16.70
C ILE A 234 -6.83 -16.84 16.27
N ALA A 235 -6.92 -17.97 15.57
CA ALA A 235 -8.22 -18.55 15.21
C ALA A 235 -8.97 -19.02 16.46
N PHE A 236 -8.28 -19.65 17.41
CA PHE A 236 -8.89 -20.07 18.68
C PHE A 236 -9.47 -18.86 19.42
N ILE A 237 -8.69 -17.80 19.62
CA ILE A 237 -9.13 -16.56 20.28
C ILE A 237 -10.33 -15.94 19.54
N TRP A 238 -10.29 -15.91 18.22
CA TRP A 238 -11.34 -15.26 17.42
C TRP A 238 -12.67 -16.01 17.46
N TYR A 239 -12.65 -17.35 17.47
CA TYR A 239 -13.84 -18.18 17.48
C TYR A 239 -14.40 -18.42 18.89
N GLU A 240 -13.52 -18.70 19.85
CA GLU A 240 -13.89 -19.21 21.18
C GLU A 240 -13.76 -18.14 22.28
N GLY A 241 -12.93 -17.11 22.08
CA GLY A 241 -12.72 -16.06 23.08
C GLY A 241 -13.87 -15.07 23.15
N ASP A 242 -14.10 -14.54 24.35
CA ASP A 242 -15.00 -13.42 24.57
C ASP A 242 -14.46 -12.13 23.89
N GLU A 243 -15.32 -11.12 23.70
CA GLU A 243 -14.92 -9.90 22.99
C GLU A 243 -13.73 -9.17 23.65
N GLU A 244 -13.62 -9.24 24.98
CA GLU A 244 -12.53 -8.66 25.75
C GLU A 244 -11.21 -9.43 25.58
N GLU A 245 -11.27 -10.70 25.23
CA GLU A 245 -10.13 -11.60 25.00
C GLU A 245 -9.59 -11.52 23.58
N LYS A 246 -10.35 -10.98 22.63
CA LYS A 246 -9.96 -10.87 21.22
C LYS A 246 -8.90 -9.78 21.00
N ASN A 247 -7.69 -10.01 21.48
CA ASN A 247 -6.57 -9.08 21.40
C ASN A 247 -5.21 -9.81 21.41
N LEU A 248 -4.13 -9.05 21.20
CA LEU A 248 -2.76 -9.58 21.20
C LEU A 248 -2.27 -9.99 22.61
N ASN A 249 -2.84 -9.45 23.68
CA ASN A 249 -2.46 -9.83 25.02
C ASN A 249 -2.83 -11.29 25.31
N THR A 250 -4.03 -11.70 24.92
CA THR A 250 -4.48 -13.10 25.02
C THR A 250 -3.60 -14.03 24.17
N LEU A 251 -3.15 -13.57 22.98
CA LEU A 251 -2.20 -14.34 22.18
C LEU A 251 -0.87 -14.56 22.90
N LEU A 252 -0.34 -13.53 23.56
CA LEU A 252 0.90 -13.62 24.35
C LEU A 252 0.72 -14.58 25.53
N ASP A 253 -0.41 -14.48 26.24
CA ASP A 253 -0.70 -15.30 27.39
C ASP A 253 -0.84 -16.80 26.96
N LEU A 254 -1.53 -17.09 25.85
CA LEU A 254 -1.60 -18.45 25.29
C LEU A 254 -0.23 -18.98 24.85
N LEU A 255 0.63 -18.12 24.27
CA LEU A 255 2.00 -18.54 23.93
C LEU A 255 2.82 -18.88 25.16
N ASN A 256 2.71 -18.12 26.23
CA ASN A 256 3.39 -18.40 27.50
C ASN A 256 2.90 -19.70 28.13
N GLU A 257 1.60 -19.99 28.04
CA GLU A 257 1.00 -21.24 28.55
C GLU A 257 1.26 -22.46 27.64
N SER A 258 1.80 -22.24 26.42
CA SER A 258 2.13 -23.31 25.46
C SER A 258 3.47 -23.99 25.76
N GLU A 259 3.96 -23.95 26.99
CA GLU A 259 5.25 -24.55 27.38
C GLU A 259 5.32 -26.04 27.00
N THR A 260 6.47 -26.45 26.43
CA THR A 260 6.73 -27.85 26.07
C THR A 260 7.88 -28.41 26.89
N ARG A 261 7.76 -29.67 27.35
CA ARG A 261 8.84 -30.36 28.04
C ARG A 261 9.57 -31.30 27.08
N GLU A 262 10.90 -31.15 27.02
CA GLU A 262 11.72 -31.96 26.10
C GLU A 262 11.80 -33.44 26.48
N GLU A 263 11.70 -33.73 27.78
CA GLU A 263 11.91 -35.07 28.34
C GLU A 263 10.62 -35.88 28.45
N ASP A 264 9.45 -35.25 28.24
CA ASP A 264 8.14 -35.89 28.37
C ASP A 264 7.26 -35.51 27.17
N GLU A 265 7.23 -36.40 26.18
CA GLU A 265 6.39 -36.24 24.99
C GLU A 265 4.89 -36.40 25.27
N THR A 266 4.55 -36.94 26.45
CA THR A 266 3.14 -37.13 26.90
C THR A 266 2.63 -35.92 27.66
N TYR A 267 3.48 -34.95 27.98
CA TYR A 267 3.09 -33.74 28.71
C TYR A 267 2.12 -32.91 27.87
N GLN A 268 0.97 -32.63 28.45
CA GLN A 268 -0.04 -31.71 27.89
C GLN A 268 -0.02 -30.41 28.68
N ASN A 269 0.22 -29.32 28.00
CA ASN A 269 0.12 -27.97 28.56
C ASN A 269 -1.36 -27.51 28.56
N PRO A 270 -1.69 -26.38 29.24
CA PRO A 270 -3.06 -25.86 29.28
C PRO A 270 -3.66 -25.62 27.88
N VAL A 271 -2.85 -25.13 26.93
CA VAL A 271 -3.30 -24.86 25.54
C VAL A 271 -3.61 -26.18 24.82
N ASP A 272 -2.81 -27.24 25.03
CA ASP A 272 -3.09 -28.55 24.46
C ASP A 272 -4.47 -29.07 24.93
N MET A 273 -4.80 -28.88 26.21
CA MET A 273 -6.10 -29.30 26.78
C MET A 273 -7.26 -28.50 26.16
N MET A 274 -7.09 -27.18 25.98
CA MET A 274 -8.10 -26.31 25.31
C MET A 274 -8.36 -26.77 23.87
N PHE A 275 -7.32 -27.08 23.13
CA PHE A 275 -7.45 -27.56 21.75
C PHE A 275 -8.01 -28.99 21.67
N GLN A 276 -7.73 -29.83 22.64
CA GLN A 276 -8.33 -31.16 22.74
C GLN A 276 -9.83 -31.07 22.99
N GLU A 277 -10.28 -30.24 23.93
CA GLU A 277 -11.70 -30.00 24.18
C GLU A 277 -12.43 -29.48 22.94
N LEU A 278 -11.80 -28.52 22.21
CA LEU A 278 -12.35 -28.02 20.97
C LEU A 278 -12.41 -29.11 19.89
N GLU A 279 -11.39 -29.97 19.80
CA GLU A 279 -11.37 -31.11 18.88
C GLU A 279 -12.47 -32.12 19.15
N GLU A 280 -12.74 -32.46 20.42
CA GLU A 280 -13.82 -33.36 20.81
C GLU A 280 -15.18 -32.80 20.39
N ARG A 281 -15.36 -31.48 20.44
CA ARG A 281 -16.57 -30.77 20.02
C ARG A 281 -16.71 -30.62 18.52
N ASP A 282 -15.63 -30.19 17.84
CA ASP A 282 -15.56 -30.00 16.39
C ASP A 282 -14.18 -30.39 15.81
N PRO A 283 -14.02 -31.68 15.40
CA PRO A 283 -12.76 -32.15 14.80
C PRO A 283 -12.34 -31.43 13.50
N GLN A 284 -13.27 -30.76 12.84
CA GLN A 284 -13.01 -30.03 11.59
C GLN A 284 -12.80 -28.52 11.80
N HIS A 285 -12.82 -28.07 13.05
CA HIS A 285 -12.61 -26.67 13.38
C HIS A 285 -11.30 -26.13 12.80
N PHE A 286 -11.34 -24.91 12.24
CA PHE A 286 -10.18 -24.34 11.56
C PHE A 286 -8.95 -24.25 12.46
N ALA A 287 -9.13 -23.76 13.69
CA ALA A 287 -8.04 -23.65 14.68
C ALA A 287 -7.41 -25.02 14.99
N VAL A 288 -8.24 -26.05 15.22
CA VAL A 288 -7.80 -27.42 15.50
C VAL A 288 -6.96 -27.97 14.35
N ARG A 289 -7.41 -27.80 13.12
CA ARG A 289 -6.66 -28.25 11.93
C ARG A 289 -5.29 -27.59 11.80
N GLN A 290 -5.14 -26.32 12.19
CA GLN A 290 -3.85 -25.63 12.16
C GLN A 290 -2.97 -26.10 13.33
N TYR A 291 -3.55 -26.25 14.52
CA TYR A 291 -2.83 -26.72 15.70
C TYR A 291 -2.28 -28.12 15.51
N LYS A 292 -3.06 -29.05 14.97
CA LYS A 292 -2.60 -30.41 14.63
C LYS A 292 -1.38 -30.41 13.70
N LYS A 293 -1.36 -29.52 12.69
CA LYS A 293 -0.20 -29.39 11.80
C LYS A 293 1.03 -28.89 12.56
N TYR A 294 0.87 -27.94 13.48
CA TYR A 294 1.95 -27.48 14.34
C TYR A 294 2.47 -28.61 15.25
N LYS A 295 1.58 -29.37 15.87
CA LYS A 295 1.92 -30.50 16.78
C LYS A 295 2.60 -31.67 16.06
N MET A 296 2.64 -31.71 14.72
CA MET A 296 3.49 -32.65 14.00
C MET A 296 5.00 -32.39 14.21
N ALA A 297 5.36 -31.18 14.65
CA ALA A 297 6.70 -30.89 15.13
C ALA A 297 6.82 -31.40 16.57
N ALA A 298 7.74 -32.32 16.84
CA ALA A 298 7.92 -32.96 18.14
C ALA A 298 9.12 -32.41 18.92
N GLY A 299 9.05 -32.47 20.25
CA GLY A 299 10.17 -32.27 21.16
C GLY A 299 10.91 -30.95 20.96
N LYS A 300 12.23 -31.01 20.67
CA LYS A 300 13.09 -29.85 20.51
C LYS A 300 12.66 -28.88 19.40
N THR A 301 12.04 -29.41 18.35
CA THR A 301 11.56 -28.57 17.25
C THR A 301 10.37 -27.69 17.69
N ALA A 302 9.41 -28.25 18.41
CA ALA A 302 8.25 -27.50 18.93
C ALA A 302 8.72 -26.41 19.91
N LYS A 303 9.67 -26.73 20.81
CA LYS A 303 10.25 -25.74 21.72
C LYS A 303 10.96 -24.60 20.99
N SER A 304 11.72 -24.92 19.94
CA SER A 304 12.41 -23.91 19.15
C SER A 304 11.41 -22.99 18.40
N ILE A 305 10.28 -23.53 17.92
CA ILE A 305 9.20 -22.72 17.30
C ILE A 305 8.59 -21.78 18.34
N LEU A 306 8.30 -22.26 19.55
CA LEU A 306 7.76 -21.44 20.64
C LEU A 306 8.71 -20.29 21.02
N ILE A 307 10.01 -20.62 21.18
CA ILE A 307 11.03 -19.60 21.48
C ILE A 307 11.07 -18.54 20.35
N SER A 308 11.01 -18.95 19.10
CA SER A 308 10.99 -18.03 17.94
C SER A 308 9.75 -17.14 17.95
N CYS A 309 8.58 -17.72 18.21
CA CYS A 309 7.33 -16.96 18.36
C CYS A 309 7.41 -15.96 19.53
N GLY A 310 7.85 -16.39 20.71
CA GLY A 310 8.01 -15.52 21.87
C GLY A 310 9.00 -14.39 21.65
N ALA A 311 10.18 -14.67 21.05
CA ALA A 311 11.16 -13.65 20.72
C ALA A 311 10.62 -12.60 19.76
N ARG A 312 9.81 -13.01 18.78
CA ARG A 312 9.18 -12.12 17.80
C ARG A 312 8.14 -11.20 18.44
N LEU A 313 7.41 -11.66 19.42
CA LEU A 313 6.40 -10.89 20.15
C LEU A 313 6.92 -10.23 21.43
N ALA A 314 8.19 -10.42 21.82
CA ALA A 314 8.77 -9.84 23.03
C ALA A 314 8.56 -8.31 23.16
N PRO A 315 8.59 -7.49 22.07
CA PRO A 315 8.28 -6.06 22.20
C PRO A 315 6.88 -5.77 22.73
N PHE A 316 5.92 -6.69 22.58
CA PHE A 316 4.55 -6.51 23.07
C PHE A 316 4.40 -6.76 24.59
N ASP A 317 5.45 -7.24 25.28
CA ASP A 317 5.44 -7.39 26.74
C ASP A 317 5.53 -6.06 27.51
N ILE A 318 5.80 -4.96 26.80
CA ILE A 318 5.83 -3.62 27.39
C ILE A 318 4.41 -3.22 27.79
N ALA A 319 4.22 -2.87 29.08
CA ALA A 319 2.90 -2.64 29.65
C ALA A 319 2.11 -1.56 28.90
N GLU A 320 2.75 -0.46 28.51
CA GLU A 320 2.11 0.62 27.76
C GLU A 320 1.67 0.15 26.35
N LEU A 321 2.43 -0.74 25.71
CA LEU A 321 2.06 -1.28 24.41
C LEU A 321 0.92 -2.30 24.55
N ARG A 322 0.95 -3.15 25.58
CA ARG A 322 -0.17 -4.05 25.90
C ARG A 322 -1.45 -3.29 26.11
N GLU A 323 -1.41 -2.15 26.81
CA GLU A 323 -2.57 -1.29 27.04
C GLU A 323 -3.17 -0.77 25.75
N ILE A 324 -2.38 -0.14 24.89
CA ILE A 324 -2.90 0.44 23.64
C ILE A 324 -3.37 -0.59 22.61
N MET A 325 -3.03 -1.88 22.79
CA MET A 325 -3.46 -2.96 21.91
C MET A 325 -4.56 -3.85 22.49
N SER A 326 -5.11 -3.47 23.65
CA SER A 326 -6.15 -4.25 24.35
C SER A 326 -7.52 -4.14 23.68
N TYR A 327 -7.90 -2.96 23.18
CA TYR A 327 -9.16 -2.73 22.46
C TYR A 327 -8.96 -1.76 21.29
N ASP A 328 -10.00 -1.46 20.50
CA ASP A 328 -9.87 -0.62 19.30
C ASP A 328 -10.63 0.70 19.39
N GLU A 329 -9.93 1.80 19.12
CA GLU A 329 -10.49 3.14 18.93
C GLU A 329 -10.21 3.69 17.53
N MET A 330 -9.39 2.97 16.73
CA MET A 330 -8.96 3.47 15.43
C MET A 330 -10.08 3.45 14.39
N GLU A 331 -11.00 2.49 14.46
CA GLU A 331 -12.09 2.33 13.50
C GLU A 331 -11.58 2.44 12.04
N LEU A 332 -10.53 1.67 11.71
CA LEU A 332 -9.85 1.73 10.41
C LEU A 332 -10.81 1.48 9.25
N ASP A 333 -11.81 0.64 9.46
CA ASP A 333 -12.83 0.29 8.49
C ASP A 333 -13.78 1.45 8.15
N LYS A 334 -13.84 2.50 8.98
CA LYS A 334 -14.67 3.70 8.77
C LYS A 334 -13.90 4.87 8.15
N ILE A 335 -12.59 4.74 7.95
CA ILE A 335 -11.78 5.74 7.26
C ILE A 335 -12.25 5.81 5.80
N GLY A 336 -12.67 6.99 5.36
CA GLY A 336 -13.24 7.20 4.02
C GLY A 336 -14.76 7.32 4.00
N ASP A 337 -15.50 6.73 4.94
CA ASP A 337 -16.95 6.95 5.09
C ASP A 337 -17.25 8.35 5.64
N ARG A 338 -16.36 8.82 6.51
CA ARG A 338 -16.36 10.17 7.05
C ARG A 338 -14.96 10.77 6.94
N LYS A 339 -14.88 12.09 6.85
CA LYS A 339 -13.57 12.77 6.79
C LYS A 339 -12.78 12.49 8.06
N THR A 340 -11.73 11.73 7.92
CA THR A 340 -10.85 11.29 9.01
C THR A 340 -9.41 11.68 8.69
N ALA A 341 -8.70 12.20 9.69
CA ALA A 341 -7.25 12.41 9.63
C ALA A 341 -6.58 11.50 10.67
N LEU A 342 -5.94 10.44 10.20
CA LEU A 342 -5.17 9.51 11.01
C LEU A 342 -3.71 9.95 11.03
N PHE A 343 -3.20 10.32 12.19
CA PHE A 343 -1.80 10.65 12.42
C PHE A 343 -1.07 9.45 13.01
N LEU A 344 0.01 9.04 12.34
CA LEU A 344 0.91 7.99 12.76
C LEU A 344 2.21 8.65 13.24
N ILE A 345 2.31 8.86 14.55
CA ILE A 345 3.46 9.54 15.16
C ILE A 345 4.51 8.51 15.52
N MET A 346 5.69 8.64 14.94
CA MET A 346 6.80 7.70 15.11
C MET A 346 8.12 8.46 15.30
N SER A 347 9.09 7.81 15.96
CA SER A 347 10.42 8.37 16.07
C SER A 347 11.19 8.32 14.74
N ASP A 348 11.98 9.35 14.45
CA ASP A 348 12.89 9.39 13.31
C ASP A 348 14.30 8.80 13.67
N THR A 349 14.57 8.58 14.95
CA THR A 349 15.85 8.09 15.47
C THR A 349 15.76 6.70 16.11
N ASP A 350 14.57 6.30 16.57
CA ASP A 350 14.33 5.02 17.22
C ASP A 350 13.29 4.23 16.42
N THR A 351 13.67 3.06 15.92
CA THR A 351 12.85 2.19 15.08
C THR A 351 12.14 1.08 15.84
N THR A 352 12.36 1.00 17.17
CA THR A 352 11.91 -0.12 18.02
C THR A 352 10.42 -0.44 17.86
N PHE A 353 9.55 0.59 17.76
CA PHE A 353 8.11 0.42 17.66
C PHE A 353 7.54 0.65 16.24
N ASN A 354 8.39 0.80 15.24
CA ASN A 354 7.92 1.03 13.86
C ASN A 354 7.09 -0.12 13.31
N PHE A 355 7.27 -1.34 13.83
CA PHE A 355 6.48 -2.50 13.45
C PHE A 355 4.99 -2.33 13.76
N VAL A 356 4.61 -1.60 14.82
CA VAL A 356 3.21 -1.33 15.18
C VAL A 356 2.55 -0.49 14.09
N ILE A 357 3.24 0.58 13.65
CA ILE A 357 2.76 1.45 12.58
C ILE A 357 2.71 0.70 11.25
N ALA A 358 3.71 -0.11 10.94
CA ALA A 358 3.76 -0.91 9.73
C ALA A 358 2.63 -1.96 9.71
N MET A 359 2.31 -2.58 10.84
CA MET A 359 1.20 -3.51 11.00
C MET A 359 -0.14 -2.79 10.78
N LEU A 360 -0.36 -1.64 11.42
CA LEU A 360 -1.57 -0.84 11.21
C LEU A 360 -1.71 -0.42 9.75
N GLN A 361 -0.66 0.10 9.13
CA GLN A 361 -0.69 0.50 7.71
C GLN A 361 -1.02 -0.67 6.79
N SER A 362 -0.39 -1.83 6.99
CA SER A 362 -0.65 -3.03 6.19
C SER A 362 -2.11 -3.48 6.31
N GLN A 363 -2.66 -3.46 7.53
CA GLN A 363 -4.06 -3.80 7.78
C GLN A 363 -5.01 -2.77 7.18
N LEU A 364 -4.72 -1.48 7.37
CA LEU A 364 -5.49 -0.38 6.82
C LEU A 364 -5.58 -0.45 5.28
N PHE A 365 -4.45 -0.64 4.59
CA PHE A 365 -4.44 -0.77 3.14
C PHE A 365 -5.30 -1.94 2.66
N ASN A 366 -5.19 -3.11 3.30
CA ASN A 366 -6.03 -4.26 2.96
C ASN A 366 -7.52 -3.95 3.14
N LEU A 367 -7.90 -3.36 4.29
CA LEU A 367 -9.29 -2.99 4.59
C LEU A 367 -9.85 -1.98 3.59
N LEU A 368 -9.08 -0.93 3.28
CA LEU A 368 -9.53 0.12 2.37
C LEU A 368 -9.60 -0.35 0.92
N CYS A 369 -8.68 -1.20 0.47
CA CYS A 369 -8.73 -1.80 -0.86
C CYS A 369 -9.93 -2.73 -1.01
N ASP A 370 -10.12 -3.67 -0.07
CA ASP A 370 -11.28 -4.56 -0.07
C ASP A 370 -12.58 -3.74 -0.06
N LYS A 371 -12.68 -2.70 0.78
CA LYS A 371 -13.86 -1.83 0.85
C LYS A 371 -14.06 -1.00 -0.42
N ALA A 372 -12.98 -0.51 -1.03
CA ALA A 372 -13.05 0.22 -2.28
C ALA A 372 -13.64 -0.63 -3.40
N ASP A 373 -13.23 -1.90 -3.48
CA ASP A 373 -13.70 -2.81 -4.53
C ASP A 373 -15.13 -3.30 -4.26
N ASP A 374 -15.41 -3.76 -3.04
CA ASP A 374 -16.67 -4.41 -2.70
C ASP A 374 -17.83 -3.43 -2.47
N VAL A 375 -17.57 -2.26 -1.86
CA VAL A 375 -18.61 -1.30 -1.46
C VAL A 375 -18.68 -0.10 -2.40
N TYR A 376 -17.54 0.42 -2.83
CA TYR A 376 -17.47 1.70 -3.56
C TYR A 376 -17.17 1.55 -5.06
N GLY A 377 -17.07 0.33 -5.58
CA GLY A 377 -16.80 0.07 -7.01
C GLY A 377 -15.50 0.74 -7.49
N GLY A 378 -14.45 0.67 -6.68
CA GLY A 378 -13.13 1.24 -6.95
C GLY A 378 -13.02 2.75 -6.75
N ARG A 379 -13.87 3.37 -5.91
CA ARG A 379 -13.93 4.83 -5.71
C ARG A 379 -13.86 5.29 -4.26
N LEU A 380 -13.07 4.64 -3.42
CA LEU A 380 -12.94 5.07 -2.02
C LEU A 380 -12.28 6.46 -1.93
N PRO A 381 -12.92 7.46 -1.27
CA PRO A 381 -12.39 8.82 -1.16
C PRO A 381 -11.37 8.93 -0.02
N VAL A 382 -10.31 8.15 -0.06
CA VAL A 382 -9.20 8.20 0.90
C VAL A 382 -7.91 8.56 0.19
N HIS A 383 -7.19 9.52 0.75
CA HIS A 383 -5.85 9.87 0.30
C HIS A 383 -4.85 9.48 1.39
N ALA A 384 -4.08 8.44 1.14
CA ALA A 384 -3.01 8.04 2.03
C ALA A 384 -1.74 8.82 1.69
N VAL A 385 -1.39 9.81 2.50
CA VAL A 385 -0.09 10.49 2.40
C VAL A 385 0.86 9.81 3.37
N SER A 386 1.57 8.82 2.90
CA SER A 386 2.63 8.19 3.68
C SER A 386 3.91 9.05 3.56
N TYR A 387 4.30 9.64 4.66
CA TYR A 387 5.59 10.32 4.81
C TYR A 387 6.63 9.31 5.21
N THR A 388 7.30 8.70 4.26
CA THR A 388 8.52 7.97 4.56
C THR A 388 9.70 8.93 4.52
N HIS A 389 10.32 9.17 5.67
CA HIS A 389 11.63 9.79 5.75
C HIS A 389 12.64 8.72 5.34
N LEU A 390 12.88 8.59 4.03
CA LEU A 390 14.03 7.83 3.55
C LEU A 390 15.28 8.67 3.84
N THR A 391 15.94 8.41 4.95
CA THR A 391 17.32 8.80 5.11
C THR A 391 18.14 7.90 4.20
N LEU A 392 18.62 8.44 3.10
CA LEU A 392 19.69 7.77 2.35
C LEU A 392 20.88 7.61 3.31
N PRO A 393 21.47 6.42 3.44
CA PRO A 393 22.71 6.29 4.19
C PRO A 393 23.74 7.23 3.57
N THR A 394 24.29 8.10 4.40
CA THR A 394 25.43 8.98 4.05
C THR A 394 26.68 8.16 3.85
#